data_63b823bd86e50c945c2ac905b95d7304
#
_entry.id   63b823bd86e50c945c2ac905b95d7304
#
_cell.length_a   1.000
_cell.length_b   1.000
_cell.length_c   1.000
_cell.angle_alpha   90.00
_cell.angle_beta   90.00
_cell.angle_gamma   90.00
#
_symmetry.space_group_name_H-M   'P 1'
#
loop_
_entity.id
_entity.type
_entity.pdbx_description
1 polymer ?
#
loop_
_entity_poly.entity_id
_entity_poly.type
_entity_poly.pdbx_seq_one_letter_code
_entity_poly.pdbx_strand_id
1 'polypeptide(L)'
;MAGFRSLARQVRDPRNDLALRRYSLRKCLERFAPYGHRATWDHLCSRAGFGPEDRSPDPARLVAALEELEEARAVWLAYEDAFAERRRKEKHDGLRRPGTVDDWHRLTWGGFGVAWCDDPSVHPTGALADVLRRLIAALERDPGACCPVCADSGLAWMHDLAHEPSSGPVCTHCGIVVPRPVLTAEALTEARRARLLVSA
;
A
#
# COMPACT_ATOMS: atom_id res chain seq x y z
N MET A 1 -2.16 21.96 10.26
CA MET A 1 -2.88 20.66 10.13
C MET A 1 -2.31 19.65 11.12
N ALA A 2 -3.15 18.89 11.82
CA ALA A 2 -2.71 17.87 12.77
C ALA A 2 -1.93 16.76 12.08
N GLY A 3 -0.80 16.34 12.67
CA GLY A 3 -0.02 15.21 12.17
C GLY A 3 -0.64 13.87 12.60
N PHE A 4 -0.18 12.76 11.98
CA PHE A 4 -0.66 11.41 12.26
C PHE A 4 -0.68 11.10 13.78
N ARG A 5 0.42 11.36 14.50
CA ARG A 5 0.51 11.09 15.95
C ARG A 5 -0.52 11.86 16.79
N SER A 6 -0.85 13.10 16.37
CA SER A 6 -1.87 13.90 17.06
C SER A 6 -3.26 13.32 16.84
N LEU A 7 -3.57 12.92 15.62
CA LEU A 7 -4.84 12.27 15.25
C LEU A 7 -4.98 10.92 15.97
N ALA A 8 -3.94 10.11 16.01
CA ALA A 8 -3.92 8.82 16.71
C ALA A 8 -4.21 8.98 18.22
N ARG A 9 -3.66 10.02 18.87
CA ARG A 9 -4.01 10.35 20.26
C ARG A 9 -5.49 10.71 20.44
N GLN A 10 -6.08 11.44 19.48
CA GLN A 10 -7.50 11.79 19.52
C GLN A 10 -8.39 10.54 19.40
N VAL A 11 -8.00 9.54 18.59
CA VAL A 11 -8.72 8.27 18.48
C VAL A 11 -8.70 7.51 19.82
N ARG A 12 -7.60 7.54 20.55
CA ARG A 12 -7.45 6.82 21.83
C ARG A 12 -8.07 7.54 23.01
N ASP A 13 -8.24 8.86 22.95
CA ASP A 13 -8.74 9.65 24.08
C ASP A 13 -10.23 9.36 24.34
N PRO A 14 -10.59 8.73 25.47
CA PRO A 14 -11.97 8.39 25.78
C PRO A 14 -12.83 9.63 26.11
N ARG A 15 -12.23 10.78 26.34
CA ARG A 15 -12.94 12.06 26.56
C ARG A 15 -13.50 12.64 25.28
N ASN A 16 -12.97 12.21 24.13
CA ASN A 16 -13.51 12.59 22.84
C ASN A 16 -14.78 11.77 22.54
N ASP A 17 -15.77 12.42 21.96
CA ASP A 17 -16.92 11.69 21.45
C ASP A 17 -16.54 10.72 20.32
N LEU A 18 -17.39 9.74 20.09
CA LEU A 18 -17.14 8.67 19.13
C LEU A 18 -17.03 9.19 17.68
N ALA A 19 -17.81 10.24 17.35
CA ALA A 19 -17.80 10.84 16.02
C ALA A 19 -16.44 11.48 15.74
N LEU A 20 -15.87 12.23 16.72
CA LEU A 20 -14.55 12.82 16.61
C LEU A 20 -13.45 11.76 16.53
N ARG A 21 -13.55 10.70 17.33
CA ARG A 21 -12.58 9.58 17.31
C ARG A 21 -12.58 8.89 15.95
N ARG A 22 -13.76 8.58 15.40
CA ARG A 22 -13.93 8.00 14.06
C ARG A 22 -13.40 8.95 12.96
N TYR A 23 -13.74 10.23 13.05
CA TYR A 23 -13.23 11.26 12.14
C TYR A 23 -11.70 11.33 12.16
N SER A 24 -11.10 11.32 13.36
CA SER A 24 -9.65 11.36 13.53
C SER A 24 -8.95 10.13 12.94
N LEU A 25 -9.56 8.94 13.05
CA LEU A 25 -9.05 7.73 12.39
C LEU A 25 -9.08 7.88 10.85
N ARG A 26 -10.18 8.38 10.29
CA ARG A 26 -10.25 8.67 8.84
C ARG A 26 -9.21 9.70 8.40
N LYS A 27 -8.94 10.72 9.23
CA LYS A 27 -7.89 11.70 8.97
C LYS A 27 -6.47 11.12 9.05
N CYS A 28 -6.26 10.03 9.80
CA CYS A 28 -5.00 9.27 9.74
C CYS A 28 -4.75 8.71 8.34
N LEU A 29 -5.80 8.28 7.62
CA LEU A 29 -5.68 7.77 6.25
C LEU A 29 -5.24 8.82 5.24
N GLU A 30 -5.50 10.10 5.47
CA GLU A 30 -4.96 11.18 4.63
C GLU A 30 -3.44 11.33 4.78
N ARG A 31 -2.85 10.66 5.79
CA ARG A 31 -1.41 10.69 6.07
C ARG A 31 -0.71 9.39 5.71
N PHE A 32 -1.47 8.27 5.73
CA PHE A 32 -0.94 6.96 5.40
C PHE A 32 -2.11 6.04 5.03
N ALA A 33 -2.18 5.61 3.79
CA ALA A 33 -3.23 4.75 3.27
C ALA A 33 -2.67 3.81 2.18
N PRO A 34 -2.08 2.67 2.55
CA PRO A 34 -1.39 1.78 1.63
C PRO A 34 -2.21 1.31 0.43
N TYR A 35 -3.50 1.01 0.63
CA TYR A 35 -4.41 0.59 -0.44
C TYR A 35 -5.16 1.76 -1.12
N GLY A 36 -4.77 3.02 -0.82
CA GLY A 36 -5.60 4.18 -1.08
C GLY A 36 -6.65 4.38 0.04
N HIS A 37 -7.23 5.58 0.09
CA HIS A 37 -8.06 6.00 1.24
C HIS A 37 -9.25 5.08 1.48
N ARG A 38 -10.05 4.81 0.44
CA ARG A 38 -11.28 4.01 0.55
C ARG A 38 -10.96 2.57 0.93
N ALA A 39 -10.09 1.94 0.16
CA ALA A 39 -9.77 0.55 0.33
C ALA A 39 -9.06 0.26 1.66
N THR A 40 -8.19 1.16 2.13
CA THR A 40 -7.57 1.04 3.46
C THR A 40 -8.63 1.19 4.54
N TRP A 41 -9.60 2.10 4.41
CA TRP A 41 -10.70 2.24 5.36
C TRP A 41 -11.53 0.96 5.46
N ASP A 42 -11.98 0.44 4.33
CA ASP A 42 -12.79 -0.78 4.26
C ASP A 42 -12.05 -1.98 4.87
N HIS A 43 -10.76 -2.11 4.57
CA HIS A 43 -9.89 -3.14 5.15
C HIS A 43 -9.82 -3.05 6.68
N LEU A 44 -9.49 -1.87 7.21
CA LEU A 44 -9.38 -1.65 8.66
C LEU A 44 -10.70 -1.91 9.38
N CYS A 45 -11.83 -1.45 8.81
CA CYS A 45 -13.14 -1.69 9.38
C CYS A 45 -13.46 -3.20 9.42
N SER A 46 -13.24 -3.90 8.31
CA SER A 46 -13.45 -5.34 8.22
C SER A 46 -12.58 -6.11 9.23
N ARG A 47 -11.32 -5.77 9.32
CA ARG A 47 -10.36 -6.39 10.26
C ARG A 47 -10.74 -6.15 11.71
N ALA A 48 -11.19 -4.94 12.04
CA ALA A 48 -11.62 -4.59 13.39
C ALA A 48 -13.07 -5.04 13.70
N GLY A 49 -13.79 -5.62 12.72
CA GLY A 49 -15.11 -6.20 12.89
C GLY A 49 -16.26 -5.18 12.99
N PHE A 50 -16.18 -4.07 12.23
CA PHE A 50 -17.30 -3.13 12.10
C PHE A 50 -17.48 -2.71 10.63
N GLY A 51 -18.68 -2.22 10.29
CA GLY A 51 -18.96 -1.76 8.92
C GLY A 51 -18.32 -0.40 8.60
N PRO A 52 -17.89 -0.15 7.36
CA PRO A 52 -17.33 1.14 6.98
C PRO A 52 -18.29 2.31 7.12
N GLU A 53 -19.62 2.03 7.04
CA GLU A 53 -20.69 3.02 7.23
C GLU A 53 -21.19 3.10 8.67
N ASP A 54 -20.70 2.23 9.57
CA ASP A 54 -21.08 2.28 10.97
C ASP A 54 -20.65 3.61 11.59
N ARG A 55 -21.64 4.36 12.07
CA ARG A 55 -21.43 5.68 12.68
C ARG A 55 -21.09 5.61 14.16
N SER A 56 -21.36 4.48 14.78
CA SER A 56 -21.20 4.25 16.22
C SER A 56 -20.52 2.92 16.54
N PRO A 57 -19.36 2.62 15.92
CA PRO A 57 -18.65 1.38 16.21
C PRO A 57 -18.18 1.36 17.66
N ASP A 58 -17.98 0.17 18.20
CA ASP A 58 -17.37 0.00 19.52
C ASP A 58 -16.03 0.76 19.59
N PRO A 59 -15.80 1.57 20.64
CA PRO A 59 -14.56 2.32 20.82
C PRO A 59 -13.29 1.47 20.79
N ALA A 60 -13.34 0.22 21.30
CA ALA A 60 -12.20 -0.69 21.27
C ALA A 60 -11.87 -1.12 19.84
N ARG A 61 -12.88 -1.31 19.00
CA ARG A 61 -12.70 -1.63 17.58
C ARG A 61 -12.06 -0.49 16.78
N LEU A 62 -12.41 0.77 17.10
CA LEU A 62 -11.71 1.93 16.52
C LEU A 62 -10.23 1.95 16.90
N VAL A 63 -9.91 1.61 18.15
CA VAL A 63 -8.52 1.55 18.62
C VAL A 63 -7.79 0.40 17.91
N ALA A 64 -8.41 -0.78 17.78
CA ALA A 64 -7.82 -1.91 17.06
C ALA A 64 -7.52 -1.58 15.59
N ALA A 65 -8.44 -0.90 14.89
CA ALA A 65 -8.22 -0.41 13.54
C ALA A 65 -7.05 0.58 13.44
N LEU A 66 -6.92 1.47 14.44
CA LEU A 66 -5.78 2.38 14.53
C LEU A 66 -4.47 1.63 14.76
N GLU A 67 -4.46 0.63 15.64
CA GLU A 67 -3.25 -0.16 15.96
C GLU A 67 -2.74 -0.91 14.74
N GLU A 68 -3.62 -1.50 13.94
CA GLU A 68 -3.26 -2.13 12.68
C GLU A 68 -2.65 -1.11 11.70
N LEU A 69 -3.25 0.09 11.60
CA LEU A 69 -2.72 1.15 10.74
C LEU A 69 -1.35 1.67 11.23
N GLU A 70 -1.16 1.78 12.54
CA GLU A 70 0.12 2.20 13.13
C GLU A 70 1.22 1.16 12.92
N GLU A 71 0.91 -0.13 13.08
CA GLU A 71 1.86 -1.20 12.81
C GLU A 71 2.30 -1.17 11.34
N ALA A 72 1.36 -1.08 10.43
CA ALA A 72 1.65 -0.95 9.00
C ALA A 72 2.51 0.29 8.71
N ARG A 73 2.17 1.42 9.34
CA ARG A 73 2.94 2.65 9.18
C ARG A 73 4.35 2.54 9.75
N ALA A 74 4.55 1.81 10.85
CA ALA A 74 5.88 1.58 11.41
C ALA A 74 6.77 0.78 10.43
N VAL A 75 6.21 -0.23 9.75
CA VAL A 75 6.90 -0.98 8.69
C VAL A 75 7.31 -0.05 7.54
N TRP A 76 6.40 0.82 7.10
CA TRP A 76 6.69 1.77 6.04
C TRP A 76 7.79 2.77 6.42
N LEU A 77 7.72 3.35 7.62
CA LEU A 77 8.74 4.30 8.10
C LEU A 77 10.12 3.66 8.23
N ALA A 78 10.20 2.42 8.70
CA ALA A 78 11.46 1.69 8.74
C ALA A 78 12.06 1.48 7.34
N TYR A 79 11.22 1.20 6.35
CA TYR A 79 11.65 1.15 4.96
C TYR A 79 12.15 2.51 4.45
N GLU A 80 11.43 3.62 4.72
CA GLU A 80 11.86 4.96 4.32
C GLU A 80 13.20 5.35 4.93
N ASP A 81 13.43 5.04 6.21
CA ASP A 81 14.69 5.29 6.89
C ASP A 81 15.85 4.50 6.25
N ALA A 82 15.64 3.21 5.99
CA ALA A 82 16.62 2.36 5.31
C ALA A 82 16.91 2.83 3.88
N PHE A 83 15.87 3.25 3.14
CA PHE A 83 16.00 3.84 1.81
C PHE A 83 16.84 5.12 1.85
N ALA A 84 16.54 6.03 2.79
CA ALA A 84 17.27 7.29 2.93
C ALA A 84 18.75 7.08 3.31
N GLU A 85 19.03 6.09 4.16
CA GLU A 85 20.40 5.73 4.53
C GLU A 85 21.17 5.17 3.34
N ARG A 86 20.58 4.23 2.59
CA ARG A 86 21.16 3.69 1.37
C ARG A 86 21.47 4.80 0.38
N ARG A 87 20.55 5.74 0.15
CA ARG A 87 20.75 6.87 -0.78
C ARG A 87 21.89 7.80 -0.34
N ARG A 88 22.04 8.03 0.95
CA ARG A 88 23.17 8.81 1.50
C ARG A 88 24.50 8.13 1.22
N LYS A 89 24.56 6.81 1.45
CA LYS A 89 25.76 6.00 1.19
C LYS A 89 26.13 6.01 -0.29
N GLU A 90 25.18 5.72 -1.18
CA GLU A 90 25.38 5.73 -2.63
C GLU A 90 25.90 7.10 -3.13
N LYS A 91 25.38 8.19 -2.56
CA LYS A 91 25.84 9.55 -2.87
C LYS A 91 27.28 9.78 -2.41
N HIS A 92 27.60 9.31 -1.20
CA HIS A 92 28.96 9.44 -0.64
C HIS A 92 29.97 8.66 -1.46
N ASP A 93 29.64 7.45 -1.87
CA ASP A 93 30.52 6.54 -2.60
C ASP A 93 30.58 6.84 -4.11
N GLY A 94 29.83 7.83 -4.59
CA GLY A 94 29.75 8.17 -6.02
C GLY A 94 29.05 7.11 -6.87
N LEU A 95 28.38 6.14 -6.25
CA LEU A 95 27.76 4.97 -6.88
C LEU A 95 26.28 5.15 -7.17
N ARG A 96 25.78 6.38 -7.23
CA ARG A 96 24.37 6.66 -7.44
C ARG A 96 23.84 6.06 -8.74
N ARG A 97 23.11 4.96 -8.63
CA ARG A 97 22.40 4.34 -9.75
C ARG A 97 20.90 4.55 -9.56
N PRO A 98 20.24 5.33 -10.44
CA PRO A 98 18.78 5.36 -10.48
C PRO A 98 18.29 3.94 -10.78
N GLY A 99 17.42 3.41 -9.94
CA GLY A 99 16.89 2.07 -10.10
C GLY A 99 15.37 2.05 -9.95
N THR A 100 14.76 0.91 -10.23
CA THR A 100 13.32 0.67 -10.09
C THR A 100 12.80 1.03 -8.70
N VAL A 101 13.60 0.82 -7.66
CA VAL A 101 13.26 1.18 -6.27
C VAL A 101 13.11 2.68 -6.09
N ASP A 102 13.94 3.50 -6.77
CA ASP A 102 13.84 4.96 -6.70
C ASP A 102 12.54 5.45 -7.36
N ASP A 103 12.15 4.84 -8.45
CA ASP A 103 10.92 5.17 -9.16
C ASP A 103 9.69 4.75 -8.35
N TRP A 104 9.72 3.57 -7.75
CA TRP A 104 8.66 3.12 -6.86
C TRP A 104 8.49 4.04 -5.64
N HIS A 105 9.61 4.41 -4.99
CA HIS A 105 9.58 5.32 -3.85
C HIS A 105 8.96 6.69 -4.21
N ARG A 106 9.24 7.19 -5.41
CA ARG A 106 8.62 8.45 -5.90
C ARG A 106 7.12 8.31 -6.13
N LEU A 107 6.67 7.18 -6.69
CA LEU A 107 5.27 6.92 -6.98
C LEU A 107 4.43 6.68 -5.72
N THR A 108 5.04 6.13 -4.68
CA THR A 108 4.35 5.75 -3.43
C THR A 108 4.52 6.78 -2.31
N TRP A 109 4.65 8.01 -2.66
CA TRP A 109 4.95 9.12 -1.77
C TRP A 109 4.22 9.07 -0.42
N GLY A 110 4.99 9.00 0.69
CA GLY A 110 4.46 8.96 2.05
C GLY A 110 3.66 7.69 2.39
N GLY A 111 3.80 6.61 1.61
CA GLY A 111 3.09 5.34 1.84
C GLY A 111 1.64 5.34 1.36
N PHE A 112 1.25 6.31 0.53
CA PHE A 112 -0.09 6.34 -0.05
C PHE A 112 -0.14 5.49 -1.33
N GLY A 113 -1.07 4.56 -1.39
CA GLY A 113 -1.29 3.73 -2.57
C GLY A 113 -0.13 2.80 -2.92
N VAL A 114 0.72 2.41 -1.95
CA VAL A 114 1.87 1.50 -2.18
C VAL A 114 1.45 0.11 -2.65
N ALA A 115 0.23 -0.28 -2.32
CA ALA A 115 -0.42 -1.52 -2.75
C ALA A 115 -1.86 -1.19 -3.16
N TRP A 116 -2.00 -0.33 -4.14
CA TRP A 116 -3.31 0.16 -4.59
C TRP A 116 -4.25 -0.98 -4.95
N CYS A 117 -5.50 -0.89 -4.52
CA CYS A 117 -6.56 -1.80 -4.90
C CYS A 117 -7.88 -1.04 -5.08
N ASP A 118 -8.49 -1.20 -6.23
CA ASP A 118 -9.76 -0.55 -6.57
C ASP A 118 -10.98 -1.32 -6.06
N ASP A 119 -10.84 -2.64 -5.85
CA ASP A 119 -11.92 -3.51 -5.41
C ASP A 119 -11.68 -4.03 -3.99
N PRO A 120 -12.39 -3.48 -2.98
CA PRO A 120 -12.26 -3.93 -1.60
C PRO A 120 -12.66 -5.40 -1.37
N SER A 121 -13.44 -6.00 -2.26
CA SER A 121 -13.91 -7.38 -2.10
C SER A 121 -12.81 -8.43 -2.34
N VAL A 122 -11.75 -8.05 -3.04
CA VAL A 122 -10.62 -8.93 -3.38
C VAL A 122 -9.33 -8.60 -2.61
N HIS A 123 -9.42 -7.78 -1.58
CA HIS A 123 -8.26 -7.44 -0.76
C HIS A 123 -7.64 -8.66 -0.08
N PRO A 124 -6.32 -8.65 0.11
CA PRO A 124 -5.71 -9.57 1.04
C PRO A 124 -6.34 -9.42 2.43
N THR A 125 -6.81 -10.52 2.98
CA THR A 125 -7.40 -10.54 4.33
C THR A 125 -6.37 -10.47 5.46
N GLY A 126 -5.08 -10.59 5.10
CA GLY A 126 -3.96 -10.52 6.03
C GLY A 126 -3.75 -9.15 6.64
N ALA A 127 -2.99 -9.10 7.73
CA ALA A 127 -2.64 -7.84 8.38
C ALA A 127 -1.89 -6.91 7.41
N LEU A 128 -2.25 -5.63 7.44
CA LEU A 128 -1.71 -4.61 6.53
C LEU A 128 -0.18 -4.50 6.62
N ALA A 129 0.38 -4.67 7.83
CA ALA A 129 1.82 -4.69 8.05
C ALA A 129 2.51 -5.85 7.32
N ASP A 130 1.88 -7.04 7.30
CA ASP A 130 2.45 -8.22 6.63
C ASP A 130 2.40 -8.07 5.11
N VAL A 131 1.36 -7.45 4.59
CA VAL A 131 1.27 -7.12 3.16
C VAL A 131 2.41 -6.18 2.78
N LEU A 132 2.66 -5.13 3.57
CA LEU A 132 3.76 -4.20 3.33
C LEU A 132 5.13 -4.86 3.45
N ARG A 133 5.36 -5.71 4.45
CA ARG A 133 6.63 -6.46 4.59
C ARG A 133 6.92 -7.30 3.35
N ARG A 134 5.90 -8.01 2.82
CA ARG A 134 6.04 -8.82 1.59
C ARG A 134 6.31 -7.96 0.36
N LEU A 135 5.62 -6.82 0.23
CA LEU A 135 5.82 -5.89 -0.87
C LEU A 135 7.25 -5.31 -0.85
N ILE A 136 7.71 -4.83 0.30
CA ILE A 136 9.07 -4.29 0.48
C ILE A 136 10.12 -5.38 0.19
N ALA A 137 9.92 -6.58 0.71
CA ALA A 137 10.83 -7.69 0.43
C ALA A 137 10.86 -8.10 -1.05
N ALA A 138 9.77 -7.90 -1.78
CA ALA A 138 9.72 -8.13 -3.22
C ALA A 138 10.48 -7.05 -4.02
N LEU A 139 10.58 -5.83 -3.49
CA LEU A 139 11.39 -4.76 -4.10
C LEU A 139 12.89 -5.03 -4.03
N GLU A 140 13.33 -5.73 -2.98
CA GLU A 140 14.73 -6.08 -2.76
C GLU A 140 15.16 -7.33 -3.55
N ARG A 141 14.18 -8.15 -3.94
CA ARG A 141 14.38 -9.32 -4.79
C ARG A 141 13.83 -9.02 -6.17
N ASP A 142 14.40 -9.62 -7.19
CA ASP A 142 13.77 -9.61 -8.51
C ASP A 142 12.44 -10.39 -8.41
N PRO A 143 11.28 -9.72 -8.44
CA PRO A 143 10.03 -10.36 -7.99
C PRO A 143 9.51 -11.43 -8.93
N GLY A 144 10.18 -11.66 -10.08
CA GLY A 144 9.67 -12.63 -11.05
C GLY A 144 8.22 -12.34 -11.47
N ALA A 145 7.55 -13.32 -12.04
CA ALA A 145 6.17 -13.21 -12.51
C ALA A 145 5.11 -13.39 -11.41
N CYS A 146 5.48 -13.36 -10.14
CA CYS A 146 4.57 -13.63 -9.02
C CYS A 146 4.11 -12.34 -8.33
N CYS A 147 2.87 -12.34 -7.87
CA CYS A 147 2.36 -11.27 -7.04
C CYS A 147 3.13 -11.19 -5.71
N PRO A 148 3.68 -10.03 -5.34
CA PRO A 148 4.46 -9.89 -4.10
C PRO A 148 3.60 -10.03 -2.84
N VAL A 149 2.28 -9.92 -2.96
CA VAL A 149 1.37 -9.96 -1.81
C VAL A 149 0.87 -11.37 -1.51
N CYS A 150 0.37 -12.10 -2.50
CA CYS A 150 -0.20 -13.43 -2.31
C CYS A 150 0.66 -14.56 -2.89
N ALA A 151 1.77 -14.24 -3.54
CA ALA A 151 2.67 -15.18 -4.22
C ALA A 151 2.02 -15.95 -5.41
N ASP A 152 0.83 -15.55 -5.83
CA ASP A 152 0.17 -16.12 -7.00
C ASP A 152 0.85 -15.67 -8.30
N SER A 153 0.96 -16.57 -9.27
CA SER A 153 1.58 -16.29 -10.57
C SER A 153 0.65 -15.55 -11.56
N GLY A 154 -0.59 -15.28 -11.16
CA GLY A 154 -1.62 -14.66 -11.98
C GLY A 154 -1.51 -13.14 -12.11
N LEU A 155 -0.31 -12.59 -12.37
CA LEU A 155 -0.20 -11.18 -12.71
C LEU A 155 -0.71 -10.95 -14.15
N ALA A 156 -1.81 -10.25 -14.26
CA ALA A 156 -2.38 -9.85 -15.55
C ALA A 156 -2.31 -8.33 -15.74
N TRP A 157 -1.98 -7.92 -16.95
CA TRP A 157 -2.12 -6.52 -17.33
C TRP A 157 -3.59 -6.28 -17.67
N MET A 158 -4.26 -5.43 -16.90
CA MET A 158 -5.61 -4.99 -17.26
C MET A 158 -5.51 -3.95 -18.35
N HIS A 159 -5.90 -4.34 -19.56
CA HIS A 159 -5.84 -3.49 -20.75
C HIS A 159 -6.92 -2.41 -20.82
N ASP A 160 -8.01 -2.58 -20.06
CA ASP A 160 -9.24 -1.80 -20.20
C ASP A 160 -9.50 -0.79 -19.07
N LEU A 161 -8.62 -0.66 -18.10
CA LEU A 161 -8.81 0.42 -17.17
C LEU A 161 -8.38 1.72 -17.84
N ALA A 162 -9.34 2.57 -18.14
CA ALA A 162 -9.19 3.99 -18.50
C ALA A 162 -8.44 4.77 -17.38
N HIS A 163 -7.68 4.06 -16.57
CA HIS A 163 -6.84 4.55 -15.49
C HIS A 163 -5.44 4.76 -16.04
N GLU A 164 -4.85 5.80 -15.57
CA GLU A 164 -3.59 6.38 -15.99
C GLU A 164 -2.51 5.35 -16.38
N PRO A 165 -1.64 5.69 -17.35
CA PRO A 165 -0.54 4.82 -17.80
C PRO A 165 0.49 4.48 -16.70
N SER A 166 0.27 4.93 -15.46
CA SER A 166 1.03 4.63 -14.25
C SER A 166 0.59 3.35 -13.52
N SER A 167 -0.59 2.78 -13.84
CA SER A 167 -1.05 1.55 -13.21
C SER A 167 -0.18 0.37 -13.66
N GLY A 168 0.28 -0.43 -12.70
CA GLY A 168 1.01 -1.67 -12.94
C GLY A 168 0.07 -2.83 -13.23
N PRO A 169 0.58 -4.06 -13.37
CA PRO A 169 -0.25 -5.26 -13.52
C PRO A 169 -1.09 -5.48 -12.26
N VAL A 170 -2.27 -6.00 -12.48
CA VAL A 170 -3.20 -6.39 -11.42
C VAL A 170 -3.06 -7.88 -11.15
N CYS A 171 -2.96 -8.26 -9.89
CA CYS A 171 -3.04 -9.65 -9.52
C CYS A 171 -4.48 -10.13 -9.64
N THR A 172 -4.70 -11.16 -10.48
CA THR A 172 -6.04 -11.73 -10.70
C THR A 172 -6.59 -12.47 -9.47
N HIS A 173 -5.72 -12.84 -8.53
CA HIS A 173 -6.12 -13.56 -7.31
C HIS A 173 -6.50 -12.61 -6.17
N CYS A 174 -5.69 -11.59 -5.89
CA CYS A 174 -5.92 -10.69 -4.76
C CYS A 174 -6.28 -9.26 -5.17
N GLY A 175 -6.42 -8.97 -6.47
CA GLY A 175 -6.84 -7.66 -6.97
C GLY A 175 -5.86 -6.50 -6.75
N ILE A 176 -4.69 -6.76 -6.16
CA ILE A 176 -3.72 -5.71 -5.91
C ILE A 176 -3.06 -5.26 -7.21
N VAL A 177 -3.01 -3.96 -7.42
CA VAL A 177 -2.20 -3.34 -8.46
C VAL A 177 -0.75 -3.32 -7.99
N VAL A 178 0.12 -4.05 -8.70
CA VAL A 178 1.56 -4.05 -8.41
C VAL A 178 2.18 -2.82 -9.06
N PRO A 179 2.81 -1.91 -8.31
CA PRO A 179 3.44 -0.74 -8.90
C PRO A 179 4.48 -1.12 -9.95
N ARG A 180 4.52 -0.40 -11.07
CA ARG A 180 5.47 -0.66 -12.19
C ARG A 180 6.92 -0.90 -11.77
N PRO A 181 7.46 -0.16 -10.80
CA PRO A 181 8.86 -0.32 -10.40
C PRO A 181 9.20 -1.64 -9.71
N VAL A 182 8.17 -2.39 -9.26
CA VAL A 182 8.35 -3.75 -8.70
C VAL A 182 8.55 -4.79 -9.80
N LEU A 183 8.25 -4.41 -11.07
CA LEU A 183 8.40 -5.29 -12.21
C LEU A 183 9.82 -5.23 -12.76
N THR A 184 10.39 -6.40 -12.99
CA THR A 184 11.68 -6.49 -13.68
C THR A 184 11.59 -5.99 -15.12
N ALA A 185 12.71 -5.61 -15.69
CA ALA A 185 12.80 -5.29 -17.12
C ALA A 185 12.32 -6.48 -17.98
N GLU A 186 12.50 -7.72 -17.52
CA GLU A 186 12.03 -8.93 -18.18
C GLU A 186 10.53 -9.07 -18.14
N ALA A 187 9.90 -8.89 -16.96
CA ALA A 187 8.44 -8.91 -16.82
C ALA A 187 7.77 -7.80 -17.63
N LEU A 188 8.38 -6.61 -17.69
CA LEU A 188 7.92 -5.51 -18.55
C LEU A 188 8.05 -5.86 -20.04
N THR A 189 9.11 -6.56 -20.42
CA THR A 189 9.34 -6.99 -21.81
C THR A 189 8.32 -8.07 -22.22
N GLU A 190 8.06 -9.02 -21.34
CA GLU A 190 7.10 -10.10 -21.54
C GLU A 190 5.66 -9.56 -21.62
N ALA A 191 5.30 -8.64 -20.74
CA ALA A 191 4.02 -7.94 -20.78
C ALA A 191 3.86 -7.11 -22.07
N ARG A 192 4.92 -6.48 -22.57
CA ARG A 192 4.92 -5.79 -23.87
C ARG A 192 4.73 -6.77 -25.03
N ARG A 193 5.38 -7.95 -25.00
CA ARG A 193 5.20 -9.01 -26.01
C ARG A 193 3.78 -9.55 -26.02
N ALA A 194 3.21 -9.83 -24.84
CA ALA A 194 1.83 -10.27 -24.70
C ALA A 194 0.84 -9.23 -25.29
N ARG A 195 1.12 -7.94 -25.06
CA ARG A 195 0.34 -6.82 -25.62
C ARG A 195 0.32 -6.81 -27.16
N LEU A 196 1.48 -7.08 -27.77
CA LEU A 196 1.62 -7.13 -29.24
C LEU A 196 0.89 -8.34 -29.85
N LEU A 197 0.77 -9.45 -29.11
CA LEU A 197 0.07 -10.65 -29.55
C LEU A 197 -1.46 -10.54 -29.47
N VAL A 198 -1.98 -9.69 -28.60
CA VAL A 198 -3.44 -9.46 -28.46
C VAL A 198 -3.94 -8.36 -29.42
N SER A 199 -3.02 -7.56 -29.98
CA SER A 199 -3.34 -6.46 -30.91
C SER A 199 -3.16 -6.84 -32.37
N ALA A 200 -2.82 -8.09 -32.67
CA ALA A 200 -2.69 -8.67 -34.01
C ALA A 200 -3.80 -9.71 -34.30
#